data_c65cde9518a8a206936155a9a9987702
#
_entry.id   c65cde9518a8a206936155a9a9987702
#
_cell.length_a   1.000
_cell.length_b   1.000
_cell.length_c   1.000
_cell.angle_alpha   90.00
_cell.angle_beta   90.00
_cell.angle_gamma   90.00
#
_symmetry.space_group_name_H-M   'P 1'
#
loop_
_entity.id
_entity.type
_entity.pdbx_description
1 polymer ?
#
loop_
_entity_poly.entity_id
_entity_poly.type
_entity_poly.pdbx_seq_one_letter_code
_entity_poly.pdbx_strand_id
1 'polypeptide(L)'
;SMIVFDGDMDKVLASFIIANGAAAMGRPVTMFFTFWGLNALRKSEKQKIKKPLIEKMFGAMMPRGAGKLKLSNMNMGGMGTKMMKSVMKSKNVSSLPELMEQAMASGVRLVACTMSMDVMGITKEELIDGVEFAGVASYLADAEESNVNLFI
;
A
#
# COMPACT_ATOMS: atom_id res chain seq x y z
N SER A 1 8.41 3.19 -12.28
CA SER A 1 8.18 2.31 -11.13
C SER A 1 8.32 3.06 -9.81
N MET A 2 7.83 2.47 -8.73
CA MET A 2 8.03 3.04 -7.41
C MET A 2 8.08 1.98 -6.32
N ILE A 3 8.92 2.21 -5.30
CA ILE A 3 8.89 1.46 -4.05
C ILE A 3 8.00 2.20 -3.06
N VAL A 4 7.04 1.50 -2.48
CA VAL A 4 6.20 1.99 -1.37
C VAL A 4 6.68 1.29 -0.10
N PHE A 5 7.51 1.98 0.66
CA PHE A 5 8.10 1.49 1.90
C PHE A 5 7.28 1.89 3.12
N ASP A 6 6.81 3.13 3.13
CA ASP A 6 6.08 3.68 4.26
C ASP A 6 4.62 3.20 4.32
N GLY A 7 4.14 3.04 5.55
CA GLY A 7 2.75 2.68 5.84
C GLY A 7 1.89 3.86 6.29
N ASP A 8 2.38 5.08 6.18
CA ASP A 8 1.64 6.28 6.55
C ASP A 8 0.63 6.67 5.47
N MET A 9 -0.57 7.04 5.88
CA MET A 9 -1.69 7.32 4.98
C MET A 9 -1.36 8.37 3.92
N ASP A 10 -0.72 9.45 4.30
CA ASP A 10 -0.37 10.56 3.41
C ASP A 10 0.68 10.18 2.37
N LYS A 11 1.67 9.37 2.74
CA LYS A 11 2.71 8.88 1.84
C LYS A 11 2.16 7.86 0.84
N VAL A 12 1.38 6.90 1.33
CA VAL A 12 0.71 5.92 0.46
C VAL A 12 -0.31 6.60 -0.44
N LEU A 13 -1.02 7.63 0.05
CA LEU A 13 -1.93 8.44 -0.75
C LEU A 13 -1.20 9.12 -1.91
N ALA A 14 -0.06 9.76 -1.62
CA ALA A 14 0.80 10.38 -2.64
C ALA A 14 1.25 9.37 -3.69
N SER A 15 1.65 8.16 -3.27
CA SER A 15 2.05 7.08 -4.19
C SER A 15 0.93 6.73 -5.18
N PHE A 16 -0.30 6.57 -4.70
CA PHE A 16 -1.43 6.25 -5.59
C PHE A 16 -1.88 7.42 -6.45
N ILE A 17 -1.75 8.66 -5.98
CA ILE A 17 -2.01 9.85 -6.82
C ILE A 17 -1.03 9.88 -8.00
N ILE A 18 0.26 9.65 -7.74
CA ILE A 18 1.29 9.60 -8.79
C ILE A 18 1.02 8.44 -9.75
N ALA A 19 0.71 7.25 -9.21
CA ALA A 19 0.44 6.07 -10.03
C ALA A 19 -0.77 6.25 -10.94
N ASN A 20 -1.88 6.77 -10.42
CA ASN A 20 -3.08 7.06 -11.21
C ASN A 20 -2.82 8.15 -12.25
N GLY A 21 -2.05 9.19 -11.91
CA GLY A 21 -1.65 10.22 -12.87
C GLY A 21 -0.83 9.65 -14.02
N ALA A 22 0.15 8.79 -13.75
CA ALA A 22 0.95 8.14 -14.77
C ALA A 22 0.11 7.18 -15.65
N ALA A 23 -0.77 6.39 -15.03
CA ALA A 23 -1.67 5.49 -15.73
C ALA A 23 -2.65 6.26 -16.65
N ALA A 24 -3.17 7.40 -16.19
CA ALA A 24 -4.02 8.28 -17.01
C ALA A 24 -3.28 8.86 -18.23
N MET A 25 -1.97 8.98 -18.16
CA MET A 25 -1.10 9.35 -19.30
C MET A 25 -0.75 8.15 -20.20
N GLY A 26 -1.34 6.99 -19.98
CA GLY A 26 -1.06 5.76 -20.73
C GLY A 26 0.32 5.14 -20.43
N ARG A 27 0.92 5.46 -19.28
CA ARG A 27 2.22 4.90 -18.88
C ARG A 27 2.03 3.66 -18.02
N PRO A 28 2.80 2.57 -18.30
CA PRO A 28 2.80 1.41 -17.42
C PRO A 28 3.39 1.80 -16.05
N VAL A 29 2.78 1.31 -14.98
CA VAL A 29 3.20 1.61 -13.61
C VAL A 29 3.32 0.31 -12.80
N THR A 30 4.47 0.14 -12.15
CA THR A 30 4.70 -0.90 -11.14
C THR A 30 4.92 -0.24 -9.78
N MET A 31 4.13 -0.65 -8.79
CA MET A 31 4.26 -0.25 -7.39
C MET A 31 4.71 -1.46 -6.58
N PHE A 32 5.92 -1.42 -6.02
CA PHE A 32 6.52 -2.48 -5.22
C PHE A 32 6.40 -2.14 -3.74
N PHE A 33 5.55 -2.89 -3.04
CA PHE A 33 5.27 -2.69 -1.62
C PHE A 33 6.20 -3.54 -0.77
N THR A 34 6.87 -2.90 0.15
CA THR A 34 7.80 -3.56 1.08
C THR A 34 7.58 -3.03 2.50
N PHE A 35 7.97 -3.79 3.51
CA PHE A 35 7.85 -3.45 4.93
C PHE A 35 6.48 -2.84 5.28
N TRP A 36 6.47 -1.60 5.80
CA TRP A 36 5.25 -0.95 6.29
C TRP A 36 4.23 -0.65 5.19
N GLY A 37 4.70 -0.45 3.95
CA GLY A 37 3.83 -0.28 2.78
C GLY A 37 2.90 -1.47 2.54
N LEU A 38 3.32 -2.70 2.90
CA LEU A 38 2.48 -3.90 2.80
C LEU A 38 1.15 -3.77 3.57
N ASN A 39 1.12 -2.98 4.63
CA ASN A 39 -0.11 -2.78 5.41
C ASN A 39 -1.24 -2.13 4.60
N ALA A 40 -0.91 -1.35 3.59
CA ALA A 40 -1.90 -0.77 2.68
C ALA A 40 -2.64 -1.84 1.87
N LEU A 41 -1.95 -2.91 1.50
CA LEU A 41 -2.48 -4.00 0.69
C LEU A 41 -3.23 -5.06 1.51
N ARG A 42 -3.23 -5.00 2.84
CA ARG A 42 -3.93 -5.99 3.68
C ARG A 42 -5.44 -5.85 3.55
N LYS A 43 -6.14 -6.98 3.56
CA LYS A 43 -7.60 -7.01 3.71
C LYS A 43 -8.00 -6.38 5.03
N SER A 44 -9.04 -5.56 5.04
CA SER A 44 -9.57 -4.90 6.25
C SER A 44 -10.09 -5.90 7.27
N GLU A 45 -10.57 -7.05 6.81
CA GLU A 45 -11.07 -8.15 7.64
C GLU A 45 -9.93 -9.07 8.08
N LYS A 46 -10.01 -9.53 9.34
CA LYS A 46 -9.03 -10.46 9.90
C LYS A 46 -9.25 -11.87 9.32
N GLN A 47 -8.21 -12.38 8.65
CA GLN A 47 -8.21 -13.74 8.13
C GLN A 47 -7.92 -14.74 9.26
N LYS A 48 -8.63 -15.90 9.26
CA LYS A 48 -8.38 -17.00 10.20
C LYS A 48 -7.20 -17.85 9.72
N ILE A 49 -6.00 -17.43 10.03
CA ILE A 49 -4.76 -18.11 9.61
C ILE A 49 -4.01 -18.61 10.85
N LYS A 50 -3.52 -19.84 10.80
CA LYS A 50 -2.64 -20.39 11.83
C LYS A 50 -1.24 -19.78 11.66
N LYS A 51 -0.80 -19.01 12.65
CA LYS A 51 0.52 -18.37 12.70
C LYS A 51 1.18 -18.58 14.06
N PRO A 52 2.52 -18.53 14.14
CA PRO A 52 3.23 -18.43 15.41
C PRO A 52 2.74 -17.24 16.25
N LEU A 53 2.88 -17.34 17.58
CA LEU A 53 2.34 -16.34 18.50
C LEU A 53 2.92 -14.93 18.24
N ILE A 54 4.22 -14.85 17.93
CA ILE A 54 4.93 -13.59 17.66
C ILE A 54 4.33 -12.91 16.41
N GLU A 55 4.13 -13.66 15.33
CA GLU A 55 3.53 -13.13 14.11
C GLU A 55 2.07 -12.69 14.30
N LYS A 56 1.33 -13.40 15.15
CA LYS A 56 -0.04 -12.98 15.54
C LYS A 56 -0.04 -11.66 16.27
N MET A 57 0.91 -11.45 17.19
CA MET A 57 1.06 -10.19 17.92
C MET A 57 1.40 -9.04 16.97
N PHE A 58 2.42 -9.20 16.12
CA PHE A 58 2.78 -8.19 15.12
C PHE A 58 1.60 -7.88 14.21
N GLY A 59 0.92 -8.90 13.69
CA GLY A 59 -0.23 -8.74 12.83
C GLY A 59 -1.42 -8.01 13.49
N ALA A 60 -1.57 -8.12 14.82
CA ALA A 60 -2.61 -7.42 15.57
C ALA A 60 -2.27 -5.95 15.83
N MET A 61 -0.97 -5.62 15.96
CA MET A 61 -0.49 -4.25 16.22
C MET A 61 -0.44 -3.40 14.95
N MET A 62 -0.24 -4.02 13.79
CA MET A 62 -0.15 -3.31 12.51
C MET A 62 -1.54 -2.96 11.94
N PRO A 63 -1.68 -1.79 11.29
CA PRO A 63 -2.94 -1.45 10.61
C PRO A 63 -3.26 -2.44 9.50
N ARG A 64 -4.55 -2.66 9.25
CA ARG A 64 -5.04 -3.56 8.21
C ARG A 64 -5.77 -2.82 7.12
N GLY A 65 -5.12 -2.73 5.96
CA GLY A 65 -5.69 -2.16 4.75
C GLY A 65 -5.65 -0.63 4.69
N ALA A 66 -5.80 -0.13 3.48
CA ALA A 66 -5.70 1.28 3.13
C ALA A 66 -6.60 2.20 3.99
N GLY A 67 -7.77 1.72 4.38
CA GLY A 67 -8.72 2.49 5.20
C GLY A 67 -8.29 2.68 6.67
N LYS A 68 -7.31 1.93 7.16
CA LYS A 68 -6.85 1.94 8.57
C LYS A 68 -5.50 2.62 8.77
N LEU A 69 -4.84 3.07 7.72
CA LEU A 69 -3.58 3.80 7.81
C LEU A 69 -3.77 5.13 8.53
N LYS A 70 -2.71 5.59 9.19
CA LYS A 70 -2.68 6.84 9.97
C LYS A 70 -1.77 7.85 9.30
N LEU A 71 -1.96 9.14 9.58
CA LEU A 71 -1.06 10.19 9.13
C LEU A 71 0.33 10.03 9.76
N SER A 72 1.35 10.40 8.98
CA SER A 72 2.75 10.47 9.44
C SER A 72 2.94 11.55 10.51
N ASN A 73 2.32 12.70 10.33
CA ASN A 73 2.36 13.84 11.23
C ASN A 73 0.95 14.26 11.66
N MET A 74 0.84 14.90 12.81
CA MET A 74 -0.42 15.45 13.34
C MET A 74 -1.53 14.39 13.53
N ASN A 75 -1.16 13.12 13.72
CA ASN A 75 -2.16 12.06 13.91
C ASN A 75 -2.96 12.22 15.20
N MET A 76 -2.37 12.75 16.28
CA MET A 76 -3.03 13.06 17.57
C MET A 76 -3.97 11.93 18.04
N GLY A 77 -3.45 10.71 18.15
CA GLY A 77 -4.24 9.53 18.55
C GLY A 77 -5.31 9.10 17.54
N GLY A 78 -5.19 9.53 16.27
CA GLY A 78 -6.13 9.23 15.18
C GLY A 78 -7.13 10.35 14.87
N MET A 79 -7.16 11.40 15.69
CA MET A 79 -8.04 12.57 15.47
C MET A 79 -7.63 13.31 14.19
N GLY A 80 -6.33 13.55 13.99
CA GLY A 80 -5.81 14.19 12.79
C GLY A 80 -6.13 13.39 11.52
N THR A 81 -6.01 12.08 11.55
CA THR A 81 -6.40 11.22 10.43
C THR A 81 -7.90 11.35 10.10
N LYS A 82 -8.78 11.40 11.12
CA LYS A 82 -10.21 11.59 10.90
C LYS A 82 -10.52 12.95 10.30
N MET A 83 -9.87 14.00 10.81
CA MET A 83 -10.02 15.36 10.26
C MET A 83 -9.56 15.43 8.81
N MET A 84 -8.40 14.87 8.49
CA MET A 84 -7.89 14.84 7.11
C MET A 84 -8.86 14.14 6.16
N LYS A 85 -9.36 12.96 6.54
CA LYS A 85 -10.38 12.25 5.74
C LYS A 85 -11.65 13.06 5.54
N SER A 86 -12.09 13.80 6.56
CA SER A 86 -13.26 14.69 6.45
C SER A 86 -13.01 15.85 5.49
N VAL A 87 -11.83 16.48 5.55
CA VAL A 87 -11.44 17.54 4.61
C VAL A 87 -11.34 17.00 3.18
N MET A 88 -10.71 15.84 2.98
CA MET A 88 -10.65 15.19 1.66
C MET A 88 -12.05 14.99 1.08
N LYS A 89 -12.97 14.45 1.89
CA LYS A 89 -14.37 14.25 1.47
C LYS A 89 -15.06 15.57 1.11
N SER A 90 -14.89 16.63 1.90
CA SER A 90 -15.49 17.95 1.64
C SER A 90 -14.94 18.63 0.38
N LYS A 91 -13.73 18.26 -0.02
CA LYS A 91 -13.06 18.76 -1.24
C LYS A 91 -13.21 17.83 -2.44
N ASN A 92 -14.01 16.77 -2.34
CA ASN A 92 -14.19 15.75 -3.37
C ASN A 92 -12.88 15.08 -3.79
N VAL A 93 -11.94 14.91 -2.85
CA VAL A 93 -10.71 14.16 -3.05
C VAL A 93 -10.97 12.69 -2.74
N SER A 94 -10.65 11.80 -3.67
CA SER A 94 -10.84 10.36 -3.49
C SER A 94 -10.08 9.85 -2.27
N SER A 95 -10.71 8.94 -1.54
CA SER A 95 -10.07 8.23 -0.42
C SER A 95 -8.96 7.29 -0.91
N LEU A 96 -8.07 6.88 -0.01
CA LEU A 96 -7.00 5.94 -0.38
C LEU A 96 -7.54 4.61 -0.92
N PRO A 97 -8.57 3.97 -0.34
CA PRO A 97 -9.18 2.78 -0.96
C PRO A 97 -9.69 3.03 -2.39
N GLU A 98 -10.37 4.14 -2.63
CA GLU A 98 -10.87 4.49 -3.97
C GLU A 98 -9.73 4.71 -4.97
N LEU A 99 -8.65 5.40 -4.58
CA LEU A 99 -7.48 5.58 -5.43
C LEU A 99 -6.78 4.24 -5.75
N MET A 100 -6.75 3.32 -4.81
CA MET A 100 -6.20 1.99 -5.01
C MET A 100 -7.04 1.18 -6.00
N GLU A 101 -8.36 1.20 -5.88
CA GLU A 101 -9.28 0.57 -6.83
C GLU A 101 -9.12 1.16 -8.25
N GLN A 102 -9.03 2.49 -8.36
CA GLN A 102 -8.78 3.17 -9.63
C GLN A 102 -7.46 2.75 -10.27
N ALA A 103 -6.38 2.66 -9.48
CA ALA A 103 -5.08 2.23 -9.95
C ALA A 103 -5.13 0.80 -10.51
N MET A 104 -5.72 -0.12 -9.78
CA MET A 104 -5.88 -1.51 -10.21
C MET A 104 -6.74 -1.61 -11.49
N ALA A 105 -7.85 -0.88 -11.54
CA ALA A 105 -8.72 -0.83 -12.72
C ALA A 105 -7.99 -0.24 -13.95
N SER A 106 -7.03 0.66 -13.75
CA SER A 106 -6.20 1.28 -14.78
C SER A 106 -4.98 0.43 -15.18
N GLY A 107 -4.83 -0.77 -14.63
CA GLY A 107 -3.74 -1.68 -14.94
C GLY A 107 -2.42 -1.39 -14.23
N VAL A 108 -2.43 -0.59 -13.17
CA VAL A 108 -1.27 -0.43 -12.27
C VAL A 108 -0.97 -1.76 -11.60
N ARG A 109 0.26 -2.23 -11.70
CA ARG A 109 0.70 -3.47 -11.06
C ARG A 109 1.07 -3.21 -9.61
N LEU A 110 0.39 -3.88 -8.69
CA LEU A 110 0.70 -3.87 -7.26
C LEU A 110 1.48 -5.14 -6.92
N VAL A 111 2.72 -4.99 -6.50
CA VAL A 111 3.64 -6.11 -6.23
C VAL A 111 4.04 -6.09 -4.76
N ALA A 112 3.78 -7.19 -4.05
CA ALA A 112 4.18 -7.38 -2.66
C ALA A 112 5.54 -8.08 -2.58
N CYS A 113 6.46 -7.52 -1.79
CA CYS A 113 7.78 -8.09 -1.54
C CYS A 113 7.67 -9.36 -0.66
N THR A 114 8.00 -10.51 -1.22
CA THR A 114 7.91 -11.80 -0.51
C THR A 114 8.80 -11.86 0.72
N MET A 115 10.03 -11.36 0.65
CA MET A 115 10.95 -11.32 1.78
C MET A 115 10.38 -10.48 2.94
N SER A 116 9.83 -9.30 2.64
CA SER A 116 9.22 -8.45 3.66
C SER A 116 7.94 -9.06 4.24
N MET A 117 7.17 -9.78 3.44
CA MET A 117 6.02 -10.55 3.92
C MET A 117 6.45 -11.60 4.94
N ASP A 118 7.50 -12.36 4.66
CA ASP A 118 8.03 -13.37 5.56
C ASP A 118 8.52 -12.75 6.88
N VAL A 119 9.29 -11.66 6.81
CA VAL A 119 9.81 -10.96 8.00
C VAL A 119 8.69 -10.38 8.87
N MET A 120 7.63 -9.85 8.25
CA MET A 120 6.51 -9.24 8.95
C MET A 120 5.40 -10.24 9.30
N GLY A 121 5.55 -11.50 8.92
CA GLY A 121 4.55 -12.53 9.15
C GLY A 121 3.22 -12.25 8.45
N ILE A 122 3.26 -11.66 7.26
CA ILE A 122 2.08 -11.39 6.42
C ILE A 122 1.97 -12.49 5.37
N THR A 123 0.85 -13.18 5.31
CA THR A 123 0.61 -14.23 4.31
C THR A 123 -0.16 -13.69 3.10
N LYS A 124 -0.11 -14.43 2.00
CA LYS A 124 -0.80 -14.05 0.75
C LYS A 124 -2.30 -13.88 0.93
N GLU A 125 -2.91 -14.72 1.76
CA GLU A 125 -4.34 -14.69 2.06
C GLU A 125 -4.79 -13.43 2.78
N GLU A 126 -3.86 -12.74 3.45
CA GLU A 126 -4.13 -11.47 4.13
C GLU A 126 -4.12 -10.26 3.20
N LEU A 127 -3.60 -10.42 1.98
CA LEU A 127 -3.55 -9.34 1.00
C LEU A 127 -4.78 -9.35 0.09
N ILE A 128 -5.13 -8.18 -0.42
CA ILE A 128 -6.23 -8.00 -1.37
C ILE A 128 -5.95 -8.80 -2.66
N ASP A 129 -7.01 -9.16 -3.36
CA ASP A 129 -6.89 -9.88 -4.62
C ASP A 129 -6.28 -8.98 -5.71
N GLY A 130 -5.58 -9.58 -6.68
CA GLY A 130 -4.92 -8.85 -7.76
C GLY A 130 -3.52 -8.33 -7.44
N VAL A 131 -2.98 -8.61 -6.24
CA VAL A 131 -1.60 -8.33 -5.88
C VAL A 131 -0.68 -9.43 -6.40
N GLU A 132 0.38 -9.03 -7.08
CA GLU A 132 1.48 -9.92 -7.50
C GLU A 132 2.49 -10.10 -6.35
N PHE A 133 3.27 -11.17 -6.41
CA PHE A 133 4.27 -11.51 -5.39
C PHE A 133 5.63 -11.69 -6.04
N ALA A 134 6.62 -10.92 -5.61
CA ALA A 134 7.95 -10.99 -6.19
C ALA A 134 9.04 -10.60 -5.19
N GLY A 135 10.27 -10.91 -5.54
CA GLY A 135 11.46 -10.44 -4.83
C GLY A 135 12.01 -9.14 -5.44
N VAL A 136 13.03 -8.57 -4.80
CA VAL A 136 13.68 -7.32 -5.21
C VAL A 136 14.30 -7.41 -6.62
N ALA A 137 14.81 -8.57 -7.01
CA ALA A 137 15.39 -8.76 -8.35
C ALA A 137 14.36 -8.53 -9.48
N SER A 138 13.14 -9.00 -9.27
CA SER A 138 12.04 -8.77 -10.22
C SER A 138 11.68 -7.29 -10.30
N TYR A 139 11.64 -6.59 -9.15
CA TYR A 139 11.42 -5.15 -9.12
C TYR A 139 12.53 -4.38 -9.86
N LEU A 140 13.80 -4.76 -9.67
CA LEU A 140 14.93 -4.10 -10.34
C LEU A 140 14.85 -4.22 -11.87
N ALA A 141 14.38 -5.37 -12.37
CA ALA A 141 14.14 -5.53 -13.82
C ALA A 141 13.06 -4.54 -14.33
N ASP A 142 11.96 -4.39 -13.60
CA ASP A 142 10.94 -3.37 -13.94
C ASP A 142 11.52 -1.95 -13.83
N ALA A 143 12.39 -1.70 -12.86
CA ALA A 143 12.99 -0.39 -12.61
C ALA A 143 13.99 0.01 -13.72
N GLU A 144 14.75 -0.95 -14.25
CA GLU A 144 15.68 -0.73 -15.38
C GLU A 144 14.95 -0.27 -16.64
N GLU A 145 13.74 -0.78 -16.88
CA GLU A 145 12.91 -0.40 -18.02
C GLU A 145 12.07 0.87 -17.77
N SER A 146 12.08 1.39 -16.55
CA SER A 146 11.28 2.54 -16.14
C SER A 146 12.05 3.85 -16.27
N ASN A 147 11.42 4.88 -16.85
CA ASN A 147 12.01 6.21 -16.97
C ASN A 147 12.01 7.02 -15.66
N VAL A 148 11.13 6.68 -14.73
CA VAL A 148 10.99 7.32 -13.40
C VAL A 148 10.94 6.25 -12.34
N ASN A 149 11.84 6.36 -11.36
CA ASN A 149 11.90 5.46 -10.22
C ASN A 149 11.80 6.28 -8.92
N LEU A 150 10.82 5.97 -8.09
CA LEU A 150 10.55 6.67 -6.84
C LEU A 150 10.68 5.73 -5.64
N PHE A 151 11.05 6.31 -4.51
CA PHE A 151 11.04 5.65 -3.20
C PHE A 151 10.21 6.50 -2.23
N ILE A 152 9.11 5.95 -1.70
CA ILE A 152 8.13 6.64 -0.85
C ILE A 152 7.86 5.85 0.42
#